data_8cfabdaf0a71b670289efa1948aa60bb
#
_entry.id   8cfabdaf0a71b670289efa1948aa60bb
#
_cell.length_a   1.000
_cell.length_b   1.000
_cell.length_c   1.000
_cell.angle_alpha   90.00
_cell.angle_beta   90.00
_cell.angle_gamma   90.00
#
_symmetry.space_group_name_H-M   'P 1'
#
loop_
_entity.id
_entity.type
_entity.pdbx_description
1 polymer ?
#
loop_
_entity_poly.entity_id
_entity_poly.type
_entity_poly.pdbx_seq_one_letter_code
_entity_poly.pdbx_strand_id
1 'polypeptide(L)'
;MRPSHKGDSSVRKLRLKNVLYFPNFNVVGGIETFCYEFGLKYGKDYDITVLFQNGDAGMMRKISETCRVIRYREGDEIECDVFIFGYGHEIIEHVKAKRIIQTFHADYICRHLNPCMDARITERFGVAENTTNGIREHYAWAKDIVTMYNPYTVKKPRKVLNLVSATRLTAEKGFTRMVTLAEKLDEAKIPWHWLVFTDSLQEFPNKNVSKMPPRHDVLDFIADADYLVQLSDTEGYSYSIVEALSVGTPVICTALPVADEQGVIDGKTGFILPFDMSEVPVEKIYKGLRKFSYTPRESHYEQVLVKGKAQYERDRKKTVPVKTIRYYFDLERNAYSQVGEVHEVSWERAEKLVDMGLVEIEW
;
A
#
# COMPACT_ATOMS: atom_id res chain seq x y z
N MET A 1 43.22 29.39 16.50
CA MET A 1 43.13 28.59 17.70
C MET A 1 41.64 28.39 18.02
N ARG A 2 41.11 27.19 17.84
CA ARG A 2 39.73 26.88 18.28
C ARG A 2 39.79 26.45 19.76
N PRO A 3 38.91 26.86 20.63
CA PRO A 3 38.89 26.42 22.01
C PRO A 3 38.53 24.93 22.06
N SER A 4 39.41 24.12 22.71
CA SER A 4 39.15 22.76 23.04
C SER A 4 38.02 22.72 24.09
N HIS A 5 36.84 22.22 23.73
CA HIS A 5 35.86 21.83 24.73
C HIS A 5 36.46 20.67 25.55
N LYS A 6 36.95 20.95 26.75
CA LYS A 6 37.12 19.95 27.78
C LYS A 6 35.71 19.46 28.16
N GLY A 7 35.38 18.23 27.74
CA GLY A 7 34.16 17.57 28.17
C GLY A 7 34.21 17.44 29.71
N ASP A 8 33.14 17.84 30.33
CA ASP A 8 32.90 17.61 31.77
C ASP A 8 32.93 16.09 32.02
N SER A 9 34.00 15.63 32.69
CA SER A 9 34.26 14.23 33.00
C SER A 9 33.59 13.79 34.32
N SER A 10 32.53 14.48 34.75
CA SER A 10 31.78 14.05 35.91
C SER A 10 30.97 12.79 35.62
N VAL A 11 31.23 11.73 36.37
CA VAL A 11 30.46 10.48 36.32
C VAL A 11 29.00 10.80 36.64
N ARG A 12 28.12 10.48 35.71
CA ARG A 12 26.68 10.71 35.84
C ARG A 12 26.07 9.61 36.72
N LYS A 13 25.37 10.00 37.80
CA LYS A 13 24.63 9.07 38.65
C LYS A 13 23.15 9.04 38.27
N LEU A 14 22.68 7.88 37.83
CA LEU A 14 21.28 7.63 37.46
C LEU A 14 20.57 6.90 38.59
N ARG A 15 19.59 7.56 39.22
CA ARG A 15 18.71 6.95 40.23
C ARG A 15 17.36 6.60 39.59
N LEU A 16 17.06 5.30 39.46
CA LEU A 16 15.94 4.77 38.72
C LEU A 16 15.18 3.74 39.56
N LYS A 17 14.06 3.27 39.05
CA LYS A 17 13.26 2.22 39.71
C LYS A 17 13.46 0.86 39.02
N ASN A 18 12.80 0.66 37.92
CA ASN A 18 12.87 -0.56 37.11
C ASN A 18 13.57 -0.25 35.83
N VAL A 19 14.66 -0.92 35.54
CA VAL A 19 15.51 -0.67 34.38
C VAL A 19 15.51 -1.89 33.49
N LEU A 20 15.26 -1.65 32.21
CA LEU A 20 15.54 -2.60 31.12
C LEU A 20 16.79 -2.12 30.39
N TYR A 21 17.80 -2.94 30.27
CA TYR A 21 19.01 -2.60 29.53
C TYR A 21 19.26 -3.56 28.38
N PHE A 22 19.31 -2.97 27.19
CA PHE A 22 19.80 -3.62 25.98
C PHE A 22 20.66 -2.61 25.22
N PRO A 23 21.93 -2.93 24.89
CA PRO A 23 22.86 -1.93 24.38
C PRO A 23 22.50 -1.42 22.98
N ASN A 24 21.84 -2.20 22.16
CA ASN A 24 21.61 -1.86 20.74
C ASN A 24 20.15 -1.99 20.32
N PHE A 25 19.62 -0.92 19.70
CA PHE A 25 18.28 -0.81 19.13
C PHE A 25 18.37 -0.27 17.69
N ASN A 26 19.13 -0.96 16.83
CA ASN A 26 19.43 -0.47 15.49
C ASN A 26 18.49 -0.99 14.40
N VAL A 27 17.63 -1.95 14.73
CA VAL A 27 16.70 -2.60 13.81
C VAL A 27 15.33 -2.79 14.48
N VAL A 28 14.30 -3.02 13.68
CA VAL A 28 12.99 -3.45 14.21
C VAL A 28 13.07 -4.95 14.45
N GLY A 29 13.23 -5.35 15.71
CA GLY A 29 13.40 -6.76 16.08
C GLY A 29 12.62 -7.15 17.34
N GLY A 30 12.90 -8.35 17.84
CA GLY A 30 12.21 -8.91 18.99
C GLY A 30 12.48 -8.16 20.29
N ILE A 31 13.70 -7.67 20.49
CA ILE A 31 14.09 -6.91 21.70
C ILE A 31 13.42 -5.54 21.74
N GLU A 32 13.37 -4.85 20.63
CA GLU A 32 12.70 -3.56 20.49
C GLU A 32 11.19 -3.71 20.78
N THR A 33 10.60 -4.75 20.22
CA THR A 33 9.20 -5.09 20.48
C THR A 33 8.97 -5.45 21.94
N PHE A 34 9.87 -6.24 22.56
CA PHE A 34 9.82 -6.56 23.97
C PHE A 34 9.81 -5.31 24.85
N CYS A 35 10.76 -4.38 24.64
CA CYS A 35 10.83 -3.14 25.44
C CYS A 35 9.58 -2.28 25.28
N TYR A 36 9.06 -2.14 24.06
CA TYR A 36 7.82 -1.42 23.79
C TYR A 36 6.61 -2.07 24.48
N GLU A 37 6.42 -3.38 24.34
CA GLU A 37 5.30 -4.12 24.94
C GLU A 37 5.41 -4.16 26.47
N PHE A 38 6.63 -4.22 27.00
CA PHE A 38 6.87 -4.16 28.43
C PHE A 38 6.42 -2.79 28.99
N GLY A 39 6.81 -1.70 28.34
CA GLY A 39 6.36 -0.36 28.68
C GLY A 39 4.85 -0.19 28.54
N LEU A 40 4.27 -0.71 27.44
CA LEU A 40 2.83 -0.63 27.20
C LEU A 40 2.01 -1.34 28.26
N LYS A 41 2.47 -2.50 28.73
CA LYS A 41 1.77 -3.33 29.71
C LYS A 41 1.95 -2.83 31.15
N TYR A 42 3.15 -2.41 31.50
CA TYR A 42 3.52 -2.11 32.87
C TYR A 42 3.83 -0.65 33.15
N GLY A 43 4.07 0.19 32.13
CA GLY A 43 4.53 1.57 32.32
C GLY A 43 3.53 2.53 32.95
N LYS A 44 2.25 2.14 33.08
CA LYS A 44 1.25 2.92 33.81
C LYS A 44 1.33 2.74 35.32
N ASP A 45 1.73 1.52 35.74
CA ASP A 45 1.72 1.14 37.17
C ASP A 45 3.12 1.16 37.78
N TYR A 46 4.15 1.10 36.93
CA TYR A 46 5.55 1.03 37.37
C TYR A 46 6.39 2.09 36.64
N ASP A 47 7.31 2.72 37.38
CA ASP A 47 8.33 3.61 36.81
C ASP A 47 9.38 2.74 36.07
N ILE A 48 9.27 2.67 34.74
CA ILE A 48 10.13 1.86 33.87
C ILE A 48 11.02 2.78 33.08
N THR A 49 12.30 2.45 33.04
CA THR A 49 13.31 3.12 32.22
C THR A 49 14.02 2.12 31.30
N VAL A 50 14.03 2.35 30.00
CA VAL A 50 14.87 1.63 29.05
C VAL A 50 16.20 2.36 28.90
N LEU A 51 17.30 1.67 29.20
CA LEU A 51 18.66 2.14 28.98
C LEU A 51 19.22 1.50 27.72
N PHE A 52 19.90 2.28 26.87
CA PHE A 52 20.53 1.83 25.63
C PHE A 52 21.83 2.60 25.37
N GLN A 53 22.74 2.04 24.57
CA GLN A 53 23.96 2.72 24.09
C GLN A 53 23.79 3.26 22.68
N ASN A 54 23.33 2.41 21.75
CA ASN A 54 23.14 2.73 20.35
C ASN A 54 21.69 2.44 19.92
N GLY A 55 21.11 3.32 19.14
CA GLY A 55 19.73 3.11 18.69
C GLY A 55 19.28 4.09 17.62
N ASP A 56 18.37 3.63 16.77
CA ASP A 56 17.66 4.45 15.79
C ASP A 56 16.72 5.42 16.48
N ALA A 57 16.71 6.68 16.02
CA ALA A 57 15.90 7.74 16.61
C ALA A 57 14.39 7.48 16.53
N GLY A 58 13.93 6.82 15.46
CA GLY A 58 12.53 6.45 15.27
C GLY A 58 12.08 5.39 16.26
N MET A 59 12.94 4.36 16.47
CA MET A 59 12.68 3.30 17.43
C MET A 59 12.69 3.83 18.86
N MET A 60 13.66 4.67 19.22
CA MET A 60 13.70 5.29 20.56
C MET A 60 12.47 6.15 20.83
N ARG A 61 11.99 6.87 19.84
CA ARG A 61 10.75 7.65 19.91
C ARG A 61 9.55 6.75 20.18
N LYS A 62 9.45 5.62 19.45
CA LYS A 62 8.37 4.65 19.64
C LYS A 62 8.37 4.05 21.04
N ILE A 63 9.53 3.63 21.57
CA ILE A 63 9.64 3.10 22.94
C ILE A 63 9.27 4.19 23.96
N SER A 64 9.66 5.45 23.71
CA SER A 64 9.36 6.58 24.60
C SER A 64 7.86 6.92 24.73
N GLU A 65 7.01 6.38 23.85
CA GLU A 65 5.54 6.48 23.98
C GLU A 65 5.01 5.67 25.18
N THR A 66 5.77 4.69 25.67
CA THR A 66 5.31 3.73 26.69
C THR A 66 6.08 3.79 28.01
N CYS A 67 7.33 4.23 27.98
CA CYS A 67 8.20 4.31 29.13
C CYS A 67 9.31 5.34 28.93
N ARG A 68 10.03 5.64 30.01
CA ARG A 68 11.19 6.53 29.95
C ARG A 68 12.33 5.88 29.17
N VAL A 69 13.04 6.63 28.32
CA VAL A 69 14.19 6.16 27.57
C VAL A 69 15.40 7.03 27.85
N ILE A 70 16.54 6.43 28.21
CA ILE A 70 17.79 7.13 28.53
C ILE A 70 18.94 6.47 27.78
N ARG A 71 19.76 7.29 27.09
CA ARG A 71 21.00 6.82 26.53
C ARG A 71 22.04 6.69 27.65
N TYR A 72 22.51 5.45 27.88
CA TYR A 72 23.63 5.14 28.76
C TYR A 72 24.94 5.60 28.12
N ARG A 73 25.78 6.20 28.91
CA ARG A 73 27.17 6.56 28.55
C ARG A 73 28.11 5.67 29.33
N GLU A 74 29.17 5.22 28.70
CA GLU A 74 30.19 4.44 29.37
C GLU A 74 30.68 5.17 30.64
N GLY A 75 30.69 4.47 31.78
CA GLY A 75 31.03 5.02 33.05
C GLY A 75 29.87 5.66 33.86
N ASP A 76 28.64 5.75 33.30
CA ASP A 76 27.47 6.16 34.13
C ASP A 76 27.24 5.15 35.24
N GLU A 77 27.07 5.61 36.47
CA GLU A 77 26.67 4.78 37.63
C GLU A 77 25.15 4.69 37.71
N ILE A 78 24.63 3.47 37.84
CA ILE A 78 23.19 3.17 37.87
C ILE A 78 22.83 2.66 39.28
N GLU A 79 21.94 3.36 39.95
CA GLU A 79 21.32 2.91 41.20
C GLU A 79 19.84 2.67 40.93
N CYS A 80 19.33 1.44 41.15
CA CYS A 80 17.92 1.12 40.90
C CYS A 80 17.40 0.00 41.83
N ASP A 81 16.08 -0.21 41.83
CA ASP A 81 15.49 -1.33 42.56
C ASP A 81 15.62 -2.64 41.80
N VAL A 82 15.30 -2.62 40.49
CA VAL A 82 15.35 -3.79 39.62
C VAL A 82 16.10 -3.45 38.32
N PHE A 83 17.06 -4.28 37.96
CA PHE A 83 17.82 -4.18 36.73
C PHE A 83 17.67 -5.45 35.89
N ILE A 84 17.05 -5.34 34.72
CA ILE A 84 16.80 -6.45 33.78
C ILE A 84 17.64 -6.22 32.55
N PHE A 85 18.43 -7.23 32.16
CA PHE A 85 19.27 -7.16 30.96
C PHE A 85 19.31 -8.51 30.22
N GLY A 86 19.59 -8.47 28.91
CA GLY A 86 19.76 -9.69 28.12
C GLY A 86 21.24 -9.96 27.81
N TYR A 87 21.95 -8.95 27.37
CA TYR A 87 23.36 -9.00 26.96
C TYR A 87 24.04 -7.65 27.24
N GLY A 88 25.35 -7.55 26.97
CA GLY A 88 26.11 -6.34 27.32
C GLY A 88 26.48 -6.35 28.81
N HIS A 89 27.18 -7.39 29.24
CA HIS A 89 27.47 -7.68 30.64
C HIS A 89 28.36 -6.65 31.33
N GLU A 90 29.12 -5.89 30.55
CA GLU A 90 30.08 -4.89 31.03
C GLU A 90 29.40 -3.81 31.90
N ILE A 91 28.14 -3.52 31.63
CA ILE A 91 27.38 -2.54 32.41
C ILE A 91 27.21 -2.95 33.87
N ILE A 92 27.24 -4.25 34.17
CA ILE A 92 26.98 -4.77 35.55
C ILE A 92 27.95 -4.19 36.55
N GLU A 93 29.19 -3.86 36.18
CA GLU A 93 30.17 -3.24 37.05
C GLU A 93 29.69 -1.87 37.59
N HIS A 94 28.87 -1.19 36.79
CA HIS A 94 28.34 0.14 37.09
C HIS A 94 26.92 0.12 37.69
N VAL A 95 26.37 -1.08 37.98
CA VAL A 95 25.02 -1.25 38.49
C VAL A 95 25.00 -1.57 39.97
N LYS A 96 24.25 -0.78 40.74
CA LYS A 96 23.84 -1.07 42.10
C LYS A 96 22.34 -1.24 42.17
N ALA A 97 21.88 -2.48 42.26
CA ALA A 97 20.46 -2.81 42.29
C ALA A 97 20.13 -3.81 43.39
N LYS A 98 18.86 -3.79 43.88
CA LYS A 98 18.38 -4.80 44.85
C LYS A 98 18.18 -6.15 44.16
N ARG A 99 17.76 -6.14 42.87
CA ARG A 99 17.58 -7.33 42.05
C ARG A 99 18.24 -7.09 40.70
N ILE A 100 19.08 -8.00 40.27
CA ILE A 100 19.69 -8.02 38.96
C ILE A 100 19.22 -9.30 38.26
N ILE A 101 18.53 -9.15 37.16
CA ILE A 101 17.86 -10.22 36.43
C ILE A 101 18.43 -10.32 35.00
N GLN A 102 18.92 -11.49 34.65
CA GLN A 102 19.30 -11.78 33.28
C GLN A 102 18.19 -12.51 32.54
N THR A 103 17.83 -12.01 31.34
CA THR A 103 16.82 -12.61 30.46
C THR A 103 17.46 -13.16 29.19
N PHE A 104 16.98 -14.30 28.72
CA PHE A 104 17.47 -14.98 27.52
C PHE A 104 16.39 -14.99 26.46
N HIS A 105 16.62 -14.24 25.35
CA HIS A 105 15.66 -13.98 24.28
C HIS A 105 15.88 -14.78 23.01
N ALA A 106 16.76 -15.78 23.02
CA ALA A 106 17.03 -16.62 21.85
C ALA A 106 17.00 -18.09 22.22
N ASP A 107 16.79 -18.94 21.23
CA ASP A 107 17.09 -20.36 21.32
C ASP A 107 18.61 -20.55 21.27
N TYR A 108 19.14 -21.06 22.37
CA TYR A 108 20.58 -21.28 22.55
C TYR A 108 21.04 -22.69 22.24
N ILE A 109 20.20 -23.54 21.68
CA ILE A 109 20.56 -24.89 21.25
C ILE A 109 21.57 -24.81 20.12
N CYS A 110 21.41 -23.86 19.19
CA CYS A 110 22.26 -23.67 18.01
C CYS A 110 23.24 -22.50 18.12
N ARG A 111 23.31 -21.80 19.23
CA ARG A 111 24.14 -20.61 19.42
C ARG A 111 24.88 -20.65 20.76
N HIS A 112 26.09 -20.10 20.79
CA HIS A 112 26.79 -19.92 22.07
C HIS A 112 26.03 -18.99 23.00
N LEU A 113 25.53 -19.54 24.12
CA LEU A 113 25.05 -18.76 25.23
C LEU A 113 26.26 -18.15 25.96
N ASN A 114 26.25 -16.83 26.13
CA ASN A 114 27.22 -16.14 26.94
C ASN A 114 26.54 -15.60 28.22
N PRO A 115 26.35 -16.43 29.25
CA PRO A 115 25.70 -16.01 30.48
C PRO A 115 26.65 -15.10 31.28
N CYS A 116 26.09 -14.09 31.92
CA CYS A 116 26.81 -13.33 32.91
C CYS A 116 26.90 -14.17 34.20
N MET A 117 28.11 -14.42 34.69
CA MET A 117 28.37 -15.23 35.86
C MET A 117 28.60 -14.39 37.12
N ASP A 118 28.26 -13.10 37.09
CA ASP A 118 28.36 -12.20 38.27
C ASP A 118 27.47 -12.71 39.39
N ALA A 119 28.07 -12.80 40.62
CA ALA A 119 27.38 -13.31 41.80
C ALA A 119 26.21 -12.42 42.29
N ARG A 120 26.11 -11.19 41.81
CA ARG A 120 25.01 -10.26 42.14
C ARG A 120 23.74 -10.55 41.34
N ILE A 121 23.80 -11.42 40.30
CA ILE A 121 22.60 -11.80 39.57
C ILE A 121 21.70 -12.65 40.45
N THR A 122 20.53 -12.12 40.76
CA THR A 122 19.58 -12.74 41.68
C THR A 122 18.72 -13.78 40.96
N GLU A 123 18.42 -13.58 39.69
CA GLU A 123 17.48 -14.39 38.93
C GLU A 123 17.87 -14.49 37.45
N ARG A 124 17.46 -15.60 36.82
CA ARG A 124 17.64 -15.78 35.37
C ARG A 124 16.35 -16.30 34.76
N PHE A 125 15.90 -15.70 33.67
CA PHE A 125 14.66 -16.07 32.97
C PHE A 125 14.89 -16.42 31.52
N GLY A 126 14.35 -17.58 31.09
CA GLY A 126 14.12 -17.85 29.68
C GLY A 126 12.77 -17.27 29.27
N VAL A 127 12.69 -16.62 28.11
CA VAL A 127 11.46 -15.95 27.66
C VAL A 127 10.39 -16.87 27.09
N ALA A 128 10.68 -18.18 27.01
CA ALA A 128 9.77 -19.24 26.63
C ALA A 128 10.21 -20.58 27.25
N GLU A 129 9.31 -21.53 27.37
CA GLU A 129 9.64 -22.87 27.88
C GLU A 129 10.72 -23.57 27.07
N ASN A 130 10.66 -23.49 25.74
CA ASN A 130 11.68 -24.06 24.87
C ASN A 130 13.06 -23.47 25.16
N THR A 131 13.15 -22.15 25.30
CA THR A 131 14.39 -21.45 25.67
C THR A 131 14.89 -21.90 27.05
N THR A 132 14.01 -21.93 28.04
CA THR A 132 14.34 -22.32 29.41
C THR A 132 14.81 -23.77 29.48
N ASN A 133 14.11 -24.70 28.84
CA ASN A 133 14.44 -26.13 28.84
C ASN A 133 15.76 -26.39 28.08
N GLY A 134 15.94 -25.78 26.91
CA GLY A 134 17.19 -25.87 26.17
C GLY A 134 18.40 -25.41 26.98
N ILE A 135 18.26 -24.30 27.75
CA ILE A 135 19.34 -23.80 28.61
C ILE A 135 19.59 -24.77 29.79
N ARG A 136 18.55 -25.30 30.43
CA ARG A 136 18.68 -26.28 31.53
C ARG A 136 19.36 -27.58 31.08
N GLU A 137 19.07 -28.06 29.91
CA GLU A 137 19.65 -29.27 29.34
C GLU A 137 21.13 -29.11 29.01
N HIS A 138 21.54 -27.94 28.55
CA HIS A 138 22.89 -27.71 28.06
C HIS A 138 23.86 -27.13 29.09
N TYR A 139 23.36 -26.49 30.15
CA TYR A 139 24.17 -25.77 31.12
C TYR A 139 23.91 -26.17 32.57
N ALA A 140 24.88 -26.80 33.22
CA ALA A 140 24.76 -27.30 34.59
C ALA A 140 24.43 -26.20 35.64
N TRP A 141 24.81 -24.95 35.39
CA TRP A 141 24.52 -23.79 36.24
C TRP A 141 23.05 -23.32 36.16
N ALA A 142 22.30 -23.77 35.14
CA ALA A 142 20.99 -23.23 34.81
C ALA A 142 19.81 -23.98 35.45
N LYS A 143 20.05 -24.77 36.50
CA LYS A 143 19.00 -25.58 37.14
C LYS A 143 17.83 -24.75 37.66
N ASP A 144 18.10 -23.54 38.12
CA ASP A 144 17.11 -22.64 38.73
C ASP A 144 16.55 -21.58 37.77
N ILE A 145 16.86 -21.70 36.46
CA ILE A 145 16.29 -20.76 35.47
C ILE A 145 14.77 -20.98 35.38
N VAL A 146 14.00 -19.90 35.29
CA VAL A 146 12.54 -19.92 35.26
C VAL A 146 12.04 -19.38 33.93
N THR A 147 10.92 -19.87 33.46
CA THR A 147 10.26 -19.30 32.28
C THR A 147 9.47 -18.04 32.68
N MET A 148 9.77 -16.95 31.96
CA MET A 148 9.05 -15.69 32.08
C MET A 148 8.70 -15.20 30.68
N TYR A 149 7.48 -15.46 30.24
CA TYR A 149 7.02 -15.08 28.91
C TYR A 149 7.11 -13.57 28.68
N ASN A 150 7.54 -13.18 27.49
CA ASN A 150 7.52 -11.79 27.09
C ASN A 150 6.10 -11.22 27.14
N PRO A 151 5.93 -10.01 27.67
CA PRO A 151 4.62 -9.36 27.67
C PRO A 151 4.18 -9.06 26.24
N TYR A 152 2.88 -9.23 25.99
CA TYR A 152 2.26 -8.80 24.76
C TYR A 152 0.85 -8.28 25.04
N THR A 153 0.53 -7.15 24.42
CA THR A 153 -0.80 -6.55 24.51
C THR A 153 -1.54 -6.80 23.22
N VAL A 154 -2.65 -7.56 23.28
CA VAL A 154 -3.49 -7.79 22.12
C VAL A 154 -4.05 -6.47 21.61
N LYS A 155 -3.71 -6.13 20.38
CA LYS A 155 -4.17 -4.92 19.69
C LYS A 155 -5.18 -5.29 18.61
N LYS A 156 -6.23 -4.50 18.48
CA LYS A 156 -7.06 -4.58 17.29
C LYS A 156 -6.27 -3.93 16.14
N PRO A 157 -6.04 -4.63 15.03
CA PRO A 157 -5.40 -4.01 13.88
C PRO A 157 -6.26 -2.83 13.41
N ARG A 158 -5.62 -1.73 13.02
CA ARG A 158 -6.33 -0.67 12.31
C ARG A 158 -6.61 -1.17 10.91
N LYS A 159 -7.82 -0.87 10.40
CA LYS A 159 -8.12 -1.07 8.99
C LYS A 159 -7.12 -0.22 8.18
N VAL A 160 -6.46 -0.82 7.20
CA VAL A 160 -5.69 -0.10 6.19
C VAL A 160 -6.61 0.11 5.01
N LEU A 161 -6.77 1.35 4.55
CA LEU A 161 -7.53 1.65 3.34
C LEU A 161 -6.69 1.29 2.13
N ASN A 162 -7.13 0.32 1.34
CA ASN A 162 -6.44 -0.15 0.15
C ASN A 162 -7.08 0.46 -1.09
N LEU A 163 -6.30 1.25 -1.83
CA LEU A 163 -6.71 1.89 -3.07
C LEU A 163 -6.01 1.23 -4.26
N VAL A 164 -6.66 1.22 -5.40
CA VAL A 164 -6.07 0.75 -6.66
C VAL A 164 -6.40 1.72 -7.79
N SER A 165 -5.48 1.87 -8.73
CA SER A 165 -5.70 2.55 -10.02
C SER A 165 -5.02 1.77 -11.13
N ALA A 166 -5.63 1.72 -12.30
CA ALA A 166 -5.03 1.26 -13.54
C ALA A 166 -5.09 2.41 -14.55
N THR A 167 -4.06 3.25 -14.59
CA THR A 167 -4.10 4.50 -15.35
C THR A 167 -2.70 5.05 -15.66
N ARG A 168 -2.61 5.89 -16.69
CA ARG A 168 -1.41 6.68 -16.94
C ARG A 168 -1.33 7.85 -15.95
N LEU A 169 -0.12 8.20 -15.51
CA LEU A 169 0.10 9.35 -14.61
C LEU A 169 0.26 10.64 -15.44
N THR A 170 -0.78 11.04 -16.13
CA THR A 170 -0.84 12.26 -16.95
C THR A 170 -1.79 13.27 -16.32
N ALA A 171 -1.66 14.55 -16.73
CA ALA A 171 -2.56 15.61 -16.27
C ALA A 171 -4.03 15.25 -16.57
N GLU A 172 -4.33 14.80 -17.79
CA GLU A 172 -5.66 14.38 -18.25
C GLU A 172 -6.26 13.25 -17.39
N LYS A 173 -5.40 12.31 -16.93
CA LYS A 173 -5.83 11.21 -16.03
C LYS A 173 -5.83 11.63 -14.55
N GLY A 174 -5.65 12.92 -14.29
CA GLY A 174 -5.81 13.51 -12.97
C GLY A 174 -4.66 13.28 -12.01
N PHE A 175 -3.42 13.18 -12.51
CA PHE A 175 -2.25 12.93 -11.66
C PHE A 175 -2.16 13.91 -10.47
N THR A 176 -2.37 15.21 -10.70
CA THR A 176 -2.36 16.22 -9.63
C THR A 176 -3.43 15.93 -8.58
N ARG A 177 -4.65 15.52 -9.00
CA ARG A 177 -5.73 15.16 -8.08
C ARG A 177 -5.43 13.88 -7.30
N MET A 178 -4.72 12.92 -7.91
CA MET A 178 -4.24 11.74 -7.18
C MET A 178 -3.27 12.14 -6.06
N VAL A 179 -2.35 13.06 -6.34
CA VAL A 179 -1.42 13.61 -5.33
C VAL A 179 -2.21 14.31 -4.22
N THR A 180 -3.16 15.16 -4.56
CA THR A 180 -4.03 15.86 -3.58
C THR A 180 -4.82 14.88 -2.71
N LEU A 181 -5.37 13.81 -3.29
CA LEU A 181 -6.07 12.77 -2.51
C LEU A 181 -5.12 12.10 -1.51
N ALA A 182 -3.91 11.77 -1.94
CA ALA A 182 -2.88 11.18 -1.08
C ALA A 182 -2.52 12.10 0.09
N GLU A 183 -2.34 13.40 -0.16
CA GLU A 183 -2.07 14.41 0.86
C GLU A 183 -3.21 14.51 1.88
N LYS A 184 -4.47 14.55 1.42
CA LYS A 184 -5.65 14.59 2.31
C LYS A 184 -5.79 13.34 3.17
N LEU A 185 -5.42 12.16 2.66
CA LEU A 185 -5.39 10.92 3.44
C LEU A 185 -4.30 10.96 4.53
N ASP A 186 -3.13 11.53 4.21
CA ASP A 186 -2.04 11.72 5.18
C ASP A 186 -2.41 12.75 6.26
N GLU A 187 -3.01 13.87 5.89
CA GLU A 187 -3.50 14.91 6.81
C GLU A 187 -4.52 14.34 7.81
N ALA A 188 -5.41 13.48 7.34
CA ALA A 188 -6.40 12.79 8.18
C ALA A 188 -5.78 11.68 9.05
N LYS A 189 -4.46 11.37 8.89
CA LYS A 189 -3.74 10.31 9.61
C LYS A 189 -4.39 8.93 9.50
N ILE A 190 -5.03 8.67 8.37
CA ILE A 190 -5.63 7.39 8.04
C ILE A 190 -4.52 6.43 7.59
N PRO A 191 -4.49 5.18 8.06
CA PRO A 191 -3.62 4.17 7.49
C PRO A 191 -4.13 3.80 6.09
N TRP A 192 -3.33 4.01 5.06
CA TRP A 192 -3.71 3.71 3.68
C TRP A 192 -2.52 3.25 2.85
N HIS A 193 -2.84 2.54 1.76
CA HIS A 193 -1.91 2.13 0.72
C HIS A 193 -2.59 2.20 -0.64
N TRP A 194 -1.86 2.58 -1.69
CA TRP A 194 -2.40 2.73 -3.03
C TRP A 194 -1.51 2.04 -4.07
N LEU A 195 -2.05 1.03 -4.73
CA LEU A 195 -1.40 0.38 -5.88
C LEU A 195 -1.79 1.12 -7.15
N VAL A 196 -0.80 1.56 -7.93
CA VAL A 196 -1.02 2.23 -9.21
C VAL A 196 -0.37 1.42 -10.32
N PHE A 197 -1.18 0.76 -11.14
CA PHE A 197 -0.74 0.03 -12.32
C PHE A 197 -0.56 1.00 -13.48
N THR A 198 0.69 1.19 -13.91
CA THR A 198 1.06 2.20 -14.92
C THR A 198 2.40 1.88 -15.57
N ASP A 199 2.54 2.26 -16.83
CA ASP A 199 3.81 2.31 -17.56
C ASP A 199 4.48 3.69 -17.50
N SER A 200 3.86 4.65 -16.81
CA SER A 200 4.35 6.01 -16.71
C SER A 200 5.68 6.07 -15.95
N LEU A 201 6.65 6.82 -16.48
CA LEU A 201 7.90 7.14 -15.78
C LEU A 201 7.74 8.19 -14.68
N GLN A 202 6.59 8.87 -14.65
CA GLN A 202 6.28 9.89 -13.64
C GLN A 202 6.33 9.27 -12.24
N GLU A 203 7.15 9.84 -11.35
CA GLU A 203 7.21 9.43 -9.95
C GLU A 203 6.02 9.98 -9.15
N PHE A 204 5.52 9.17 -8.22
CA PHE A 204 4.46 9.58 -7.31
C PHE A 204 5.10 10.06 -5.99
N PRO A 205 4.89 11.31 -5.56
CA PRO A 205 5.61 11.91 -4.42
C PRO A 205 5.01 11.49 -3.07
N ASN A 206 4.68 10.20 -2.89
CA ASN A 206 4.14 9.69 -1.64
C ASN A 206 4.57 8.23 -1.39
N LYS A 207 5.09 7.95 -0.21
CA LYS A 207 5.62 6.64 0.20
C LYS A 207 4.57 5.54 0.34
N ASN A 208 3.29 5.92 0.50
CA ASN A 208 2.18 4.97 0.62
C ASN A 208 1.65 4.54 -0.75
N VAL A 209 2.22 5.07 -1.84
CA VAL A 209 1.88 4.69 -3.21
C VAL A 209 2.95 3.75 -3.77
N SER A 210 2.51 2.60 -4.27
CA SER A 210 3.36 1.64 -4.97
C SER A 210 2.99 1.60 -6.45
N LYS A 211 3.93 1.97 -7.32
CA LYS A 211 3.78 1.82 -8.76
C LYS A 211 4.05 0.37 -9.16
N MET A 212 3.19 -0.17 -9.98
CA MET A 212 3.27 -1.52 -10.53
C MET A 212 3.23 -1.45 -12.04
N PRO A 213 3.95 -2.32 -12.76
CA PRO A 213 3.83 -2.40 -14.22
C PRO A 213 2.41 -2.84 -14.61
N PRO A 214 1.94 -2.48 -15.84
CA PRO A 214 0.67 -2.98 -16.37
C PRO A 214 0.63 -4.51 -16.36
N ARG A 215 -0.53 -5.08 -16.01
CA ARG A 215 -0.75 -6.52 -15.90
C ARG A 215 -2.12 -6.90 -16.45
N HIS A 216 -2.28 -8.15 -16.88
CA HIS A 216 -3.57 -8.68 -17.34
C HIS A 216 -4.51 -9.10 -16.20
N ASP A 217 -3.98 -9.34 -15.02
CA ASP A 217 -4.69 -9.76 -13.81
C ASP A 217 -4.99 -8.59 -12.84
N VAL A 218 -5.04 -7.36 -13.34
CA VAL A 218 -5.36 -6.15 -12.53
C VAL A 218 -6.73 -6.27 -11.87
N LEU A 219 -7.67 -6.99 -12.48
CA LEU A 219 -9.01 -7.20 -11.94
C LEU A 219 -8.97 -7.89 -10.56
N ASP A 220 -8.04 -8.81 -10.34
CA ASP A 220 -7.90 -9.49 -9.04
C ASP A 220 -7.47 -8.51 -7.94
N PHE A 221 -6.59 -7.55 -8.27
CA PHE A 221 -6.19 -6.49 -7.33
C PHE A 221 -7.32 -5.48 -7.09
N ILE A 222 -8.13 -5.21 -8.10
CA ILE A 222 -9.32 -4.36 -7.96
C ILE A 222 -10.32 -5.03 -7.02
N ALA A 223 -10.53 -6.34 -7.15
CA ALA A 223 -11.47 -7.08 -6.31
C ALA A 223 -11.06 -7.11 -4.82
N ASP A 224 -9.76 -7.08 -4.53
CA ASP A 224 -9.22 -7.07 -3.16
C ASP A 224 -9.09 -5.65 -2.56
N ALA A 225 -9.27 -4.59 -3.36
CA ALA A 225 -9.17 -3.23 -2.89
C ALA A 225 -10.46 -2.74 -2.21
N ASP A 226 -10.31 -1.72 -1.36
CA ASP A 226 -11.48 -0.99 -0.82
C ASP A 226 -12.12 -0.09 -1.87
N TYR A 227 -11.32 0.48 -2.79
CA TYR A 227 -11.78 1.34 -3.88
C TYR A 227 -10.86 1.28 -5.11
N LEU A 228 -11.48 1.35 -6.29
CA LEU A 228 -10.80 1.84 -7.49
C LEU A 228 -10.80 3.38 -7.46
N VAL A 229 -9.68 3.99 -7.86
CA VAL A 229 -9.55 5.46 -7.98
C VAL A 229 -9.33 5.86 -9.44
N GLN A 230 -10.24 6.70 -9.97
CA GLN A 230 -10.24 7.19 -11.36
C GLN A 230 -10.53 8.70 -11.38
N LEU A 231 -9.49 9.53 -11.31
CA LEU A 231 -9.63 10.99 -11.17
C LEU A 231 -9.39 11.77 -12.48
N SER A 232 -9.78 11.19 -13.61
CA SER A 232 -9.62 11.78 -14.96
C SER A 232 -10.38 13.08 -15.15
N ASP A 233 -9.96 13.90 -16.13
CA ASP A 233 -10.70 15.07 -16.61
C ASP A 233 -11.89 14.65 -17.44
N THR A 234 -11.73 13.62 -18.24
CA THR A 234 -12.75 13.11 -19.16
C THR A 234 -12.54 11.63 -19.42
N GLU A 235 -13.61 10.92 -19.67
CA GLU A 235 -13.64 9.54 -20.16
C GLU A 235 -14.82 9.39 -21.12
N GLY A 236 -14.61 8.67 -22.24
CA GLY A 236 -15.70 8.27 -23.13
C GLY A 236 -16.45 7.06 -22.57
N TYR A 237 -15.70 6.03 -22.18
CA TYR A 237 -16.16 4.83 -21.47
C TYR A 237 -14.99 4.29 -20.64
N SER A 238 -15.14 4.22 -19.33
CA SER A 238 -14.07 3.72 -18.47
C SER A 238 -14.26 2.24 -18.18
N TYR A 239 -13.47 1.38 -18.80
CA TYR A 239 -13.47 -0.05 -18.48
C TYR A 239 -13.10 -0.31 -17.03
N SER A 240 -12.13 0.40 -16.47
CA SER A 240 -11.73 0.24 -15.06
C SER A 240 -12.89 0.47 -14.08
N ILE A 241 -13.75 1.45 -14.35
CA ILE A 241 -14.95 1.69 -13.53
C ILE A 241 -15.89 0.48 -13.60
N VAL A 242 -16.19 -0.01 -14.81
CA VAL A 242 -17.11 -1.14 -15.00
C VAL A 242 -16.53 -2.41 -14.41
N GLU A 243 -15.23 -2.65 -14.57
CA GLU A 243 -14.50 -3.77 -13.97
C GLU A 243 -14.61 -3.74 -12.45
N ALA A 244 -14.33 -2.60 -11.81
CA ALA A 244 -14.43 -2.45 -10.36
C ALA A 244 -15.84 -2.72 -9.85
N LEU A 245 -16.84 -2.10 -10.45
CA LEU A 245 -18.23 -2.28 -10.06
C LEU A 245 -18.69 -3.73 -10.26
N SER A 246 -18.23 -4.41 -11.31
CA SER A 246 -18.59 -5.80 -11.64
C SER A 246 -18.11 -6.80 -10.58
N VAL A 247 -17.01 -6.52 -9.90
CA VAL A 247 -16.49 -7.33 -8.78
C VAL A 247 -16.93 -6.81 -7.41
N GLY A 248 -17.78 -5.78 -7.38
CA GLY A 248 -18.33 -5.20 -6.15
C GLY A 248 -17.39 -4.21 -5.46
N THR A 249 -16.34 -3.76 -6.13
CA THR A 249 -15.42 -2.74 -5.62
C THR A 249 -15.94 -1.35 -5.95
N PRO A 250 -16.20 -0.50 -4.94
CA PRO A 250 -16.68 0.85 -5.16
C PRO A 250 -15.59 1.75 -5.79
N VAL A 251 -16.03 2.84 -6.41
CA VAL A 251 -15.17 3.73 -7.18
C VAL A 251 -15.08 5.11 -6.53
N ILE A 252 -13.88 5.67 -6.46
CA ILE A 252 -13.66 7.09 -6.21
C ILE A 252 -13.31 7.74 -7.55
N CYS A 253 -14.16 8.61 -8.06
CA CYS A 253 -13.92 9.30 -9.33
C CYS A 253 -14.24 10.79 -9.24
N THR A 254 -13.76 11.56 -10.22
CA THR A 254 -14.23 12.92 -10.46
C THR A 254 -15.65 12.93 -10.99
N ALA A 255 -16.28 14.08 -11.05
CA ALA A 255 -17.63 14.26 -11.59
C ALA A 255 -17.67 14.07 -13.12
N LEU A 256 -17.26 12.89 -13.58
CA LEU A 256 -17.27 12.50 -14.99
C LEU A 256 -18.72 12.28 -15.45
N PRO A 257 -19.14 12.84 -16.58
CA PRO A 257 -20.50 12.60 -17.11
C PRO A 257 -20.81 11.11 -17.30
N VAL A 258 -19.81 10.32 -17.72
CA VAL A 258 -19.94 8.88 -17.93
C VAL A 258 -20.04 8.06 -16.63
N ALA A 259 -19.60 8.58 -15.50
CA ALA A 259 -19.57 7.84 -14.24
C ALA A 259 -20.98 7.43 -13.77
N ASP A 260 -21.92 8.36 -13.79
CA ASP A 260 -23.35 8.08 -13.46
C ASP A 260 -23.95 7.08 -14.45
N GLU A 261 -23.68 7.27 -15.75
CA GLU A 261 -24.11 6.35 -16.79
C GLU A 261 -23.57 4.93 -16.61
N GLN A 262 -22.34 4.80 -16.11
CA GLN A 262 -21.70 3.53 -15.78
C GLN A 262 -22.10 2.97 -14.41
N GLY A 263 -22.94 3.68 -13.64
CA GLY A 263 -23.50 3.20 -12.37
C GLY A 263 -22.72 3.60 -11.13
N VAL A 264 -21.84 4.61 -11.20
CA VAL A 264 -21.24 5.22 -10.00
C VAL A 264 -22.26 6.16 -9.38
N ILE A 265 -22.79 5.78 -8.21
CA ILE A 265 -23.77 6.53 -7.45
C ILE A 265 -23.12 6.99 -6.16
N ASP A 266 -23.04 8.31 -5.95
CA ASP A 266 -22.40 8.88 -4.77
C ASP A 266 -22.96 8.35 -3.46
N GLY A 267 -22.07 7.92 -2.56
CA GLY A 267 -22.43 7.32 -1.28
C GLY A 267 -23.02 5.90 -1.34
N LYS A 268 -23.17 5.29 -2.54
CA LYS A 268 -23.70 3.92 -2.72
C LYS A 268 -22.71 2.97 -3.38
N THR A 269 -22.32 3.26 -4.62
CA THR A 269 -21.36 2.45 -5.39
C THR A 269 -20.02 3.15 -5.54
N GLY A 270 -19.87 4.36 -5.00
CA GLY A 270 -18.64 5.11 -5.04
C GLY A 270 -18.75 6.46 -4.37
N PHE A 271 -17.72 7.28 -4.56
CA PHE A 271 -17.68 8.69 -4.21
C PHE A 271 -17.32 9.51 -5.43
N ILE A 272 -18.11 10.54 -5.70
CA ILE A 272 -17.90 11.48 -6.80
C ILE A 272 -17.28 12.75 -6.23
N LEU A 273 -16.03 13.01 -6.57
CA LEU A 273 -15.27 14.14 -6.06
C LEU A 273 -15.35 15.33 -7.03
N PRO A 274 -15.36 16.57 -6.52
CA PRO A 274 -15.23 17.74 -7.38
C PRO A 274 -13.86 17.80 -8.06
N PHE A 275 -13.78 18.34 -9.27
CA PHE A 275 -12.54 18.43 -10.04
C PHE A 275 -11.44 19.24 -9.35
N ASP A 276 -11.80 20.21 -8.53
CA ASP A 276 -10.87 21.03 -7.75
C ASP A 276 -10.41 20.38 -6.44
N MET A 277 -10.95 19.19 -6.13
CA MET A 277 -10.66 18.45 -4.91
C MET A 277 -10.94 19.25 -3.62
N SER A 278 -11.77 20.28 -3.68
CA SER A 278 -12.10 21.13 -2.52
C SER A 278 -12.77 20.33 -1.40
N GLU A 279 -13.64 19.39 -1.75
CA GLU A 279 -14.36 18.55 -0.81
C GLU A 279 -14.05 17.06 -1.06
N VAL A 280 -13.22 16.47 -0.20
CA VAL A 280 -12.94 15.03 -0.19
C VAL A 280 -13.45 14.44 1.12
N PRO A 281 -14.47 13.55 1.10
CA PRO A 281 -15.08 13.01 2.31
C PRO A 281 -14.25 11.87 2.91
N VAL A 282 -13.00 12.17 3.33
CA VAL A 282 -11.97 11.18 3.75
C VAL A 282 -12.49 10.22 4.82
N GLU A 283 -13.21 10.72 5.84
CA GLU A 283 -13.79 9.90 6.91
C GLU A 283 -14.84 8.91 6.39
N LYS A 284 -15.66 9.33 5.40
CA LYS A 284 -16.66 8.46 4.79
C LYS A 284 -16.00 7.39 3.92
N ILE A 285 -14.97 7.78 3.17
CA ILE A 285 -14.15 6.86 2.36
C ILE A 285 -13.51 5.81 3.27
N TYR A 286 -12.91 6.21 4.37
CA TYR A 286 -12.28 5.29 5.33
C TYR A 286 -13.28 4.35 6.01
N LYS A 287 -14.47 4.86 6.35
CA LYS A 287 -15.56 4.05 6.91
C LYS A 287 -16.01 2.95 5.94
N GLY A 288 -15.96 3.22 4.64
CA GLY A 288 -16.37 2.31 3.59
C GLY A 288 -17.86 2.38 3.27
N LEU A 289 -18.22 1.78 2.16
CA LEU A 289 -19.60 1.66 1.70
C LEU A 289 -20.19 0.28 2.03
N ARG A 290 -21.50 0.17 2.00
CA ARG A 290 -22.20 -1.13 2.12
C ARG A 290 -21.97 -1.93 0.84
N LYS A 291 -21.97 -3.26 0.95
CA LYS A 291 -21.93 -4.14 -0.23
C LYS A 291 -23.10 -3.80 -1.16
N PHE A 292 -22.83 -3.80 -2.43
CA PHE A 292 -23.82 -3.59 -3.49
C PHE A 292 -23.70 -4.70 -4.55
N SER A 293 -24.69 -4.80 -5.39
CA SER A 293 -24.65 -5.61 -6.62
C SER A 293 -24.69 -4.67 -7.82
N TYR A 294 -23.97 -5.04 -8.86
CA TYR A 294 -23.90 -4.27 -10.09
C TYR A 294 -24.14 -5.18 -11.29
N THR A 295 -24.88 -4.68 -12.24
CA THR A 295 -25.08 -5.32 -13.53
C THR A 295 -24.68 -4.31 -14.61
N PRO A 296 -23.67 -4.61 -15.42
CA PRO A 296 -23.26 -3.75 -16.52
C PRO A 296 -24.45 -3.50 -17.47
N ARG A 297 -24.49 -2.34 -18.10
CA ARG A 297 -25.47 -2.08 -19.16
C ARG A 297 -25.22 -3.04 -20.33
N GLU A 298 -26.29 -3.57 -20.88
CA GLU A 298 -26.19 -4.45 -22.03
C GLU A 298 -25.56 -3.74 -23.23
N SER A 299 -24.63 -4.43 -23.86
CA SER A 299 -24.04 -3.98 -25.11
C SER A 299 -25.00 -4.26 -26.26
N HIS A 300 -25.30 -3.24 -27.02
CA HIS A 300 -26.17 -3.39 -28.20
C HIS A 300 -25.38 -3.74 -29.49
N TYR A 301 -24.07 -3.99 -29.41
CA TYR A 301 -23.25 -4.38 -30.56
C TYR A 301 -23.73 -5.66 -31.22
N GLU A 302 -24.27 -6.60 -30.45
CA GLU A 302 -24.89 -7.81 -30.99
C GLU A 302 -26.00 -7.45 -32.02
N GLN A 303 -26.86 -6.49 -31.68
CA GLN A 303 -27.90 -6.02 -32.58
C GLN A 303 -27.30 -5.34 -33.82
N VAL A 304 -26.17 -4.64 -33.68
CA VAL A 304 -25.47 -4.01 -34.82
C VAL A 304 -24.83 -5.07 -35.69
N LEU A 305 -24.17 -6.07 -35.14
CA LEU A 305 -23.54 -7.16 -35.87
C LEU A 305 -24.57 -8.00 -36.63
N VAL A 306 -25.70 -8.33 -36.00
CA VAL A 306 -26.81 -9.06 -36.65
C VAL A 306 -27.51 -8.17 -37.66
N LYS A 307 -27.82 -6.92 -37.33
CA LYS A 307 -28.40 -5.93 -38.23
C LYS A 307 -27.41 -5.58 -39.35
N GLY A 308 -26.14 -5.46 -39.05
CA GLY A 308 -25.08 -5.20 -40.03
C GLY A 308 -25.06 -6.27 -41.11
N LYS A 309 -25.13 -7.58 -40.74
CA LYS A 309 -25.23 -8.65 -41.70
C LYS A 309 -26.56 -8.58 -42.49
N ALA A 310 -27.67 -8.44 -41.81
CA ALA A 310 -28.99 -8.33 -42.46
C ALA A 310 -29.18 -7.00 -43.20
N GLN A 311 -28.53 -5.93 -42.79
CA GLN A 311 -28.50 -4.66 -43.48
C GLN A 311 -27.57 -4.74 -44.71
N TYR A 312 -26.38 -5.34 -44.55
CA TYR A 312 -25.45 -5.63 -45.65
C TYR A 312 -26.10 -6.51 -46.73
N GLU A 313 -26.84 -7.57 -46.33
CA GLU A 313 -27.57 -8.43 -47.26
C GLU A 313 -28.77 -7.71 -47.91
N ARG A 314 -29.41 -6.75 -47.24
CA ARG A 314 -30.45 -5.89 -47.80
C ARG A 314 -29.86 -4.80 -48.68
N ASP A 315 -28.76 -4.19 -48.23
CA ASP A 315 -28.11 -3.09 -48.95
C ASP A 315 -27.27 -3.58 -50.15
N ARG A 316 -26.88 -4.87 -50.19
CA ARG A 316 -26.43 -5.53 -51.42
C ARG A 316 -27.46 -5.48 -52.52
N LYS A 317 -28.73 -5.31 -52.19
CA LYS A 317 -29.82 -5.13 -53.16
C LYS A 317 -30.14 -3.66 -53.45
N LYS A 318 -29.48 -2.73 -52.78
CA LYS A 318 -29.60 -1.29 -53.01
C LYS A 318 -28.40 -0.78 -53.77
N THR A 319 -28.57 0.35 -54.38
CA THR A 319 -27.49 1.07 -55.04
C THR A 319 -26.58 1.78 -54.04
N VAL A 320 -25.35 1.97 -54.41
CA VAL A 320 -24.36 2.78 -53.68
C VAL A 320 -23.78 3.79 -54.70
N PRO A 321 -23.54 5.06 -54.24
CA PRO A 321 -22.93 6.03 -55.09
C PRO A 321 -21.45 5.67 -55.36
N VAL A 322 -21.08 5.62 -56.59
CA VAL A 322 -19.71 5.42 -57.05
C VAL A 322 -19.26 6.58 -57.90
N LYS A 323 -18.03 7.01 -57.72
CA LYS A 323 -17.41 8.05 -58.52
C LYS A 323 -16.43 7.43 -59.47
N THR A 324 -16.59 7.74 -60.73
CA THR A 324 -15.74 7.25 -61.81
C THR A 324 -14.34 7.86 -61.71
N ILE A 325 -13.32 7.03 -61.60
CA ILE A 325 -11.91 7.42 -61.54
C ILE A 325 -11.17 7.16 -62.84
N ARG A 326 -11.72 6.30 -63.68
CA ARG A 326 -11.24 6.05 -65.07
C ARG A 326 -12.40 6.01 -66.02
N TYR A 327 -12.21 6.59 -67.17
CA TYR A 327 -13.17 6.52 -68.25
C TYR A 327 -13.42 5.08 -68.70
N TYR A 328 -14.69 4.65 -68.78
CA TYR A 328 -15.09 3.32 -69.19
C TYR A 328 -16.50 3.33 -69.80
N PHE A 329 -16.81 2.28 -70.59
CA PHE A 329 -18.16 2.05 -71.09
C PHE A 329 -18.91 1.15 -70.09
N ASP A 330 -19.94 1.68 -69.49
CA ASP A 330 -20.80 0.94 -68.59
C ASP A 330 -21.84 0.14 -69.32
N LEU A 331 -21.69 -1.20 -69.36
CA LEU A 331 -22.55 -2.11 -70.07
C LEU A 331 -23.99 -2.14 -69.53
N GLU A 332 -24.21 -1.92 -68.22
CA GLU A 332 -25.54 -1.94 -67.69
C GLU A 332 -26.27 -0.62 -67.92
N ARG A 333 -25.55 0.50 -67.87
CA ARG A 333 -26.09 1.81 -68.18
C ARG A 333 -26.15 2.05 -69.69
N ASN A 334 -25.47 1.19 -70.52
CA ASN A 334 -25.26 1.36 -71.92
C ASN A 334 -24.77 2.79 -72.31
N ALA A 335 -23.83 3.29 -71.51
CA ALA A 335 -23.30 4.65 -71.57
C ALA A 335 -21.84 4.71 -71.16
N TYR A 336 -21.12 5.73 -71.62
CA TYR A 336 -19.76 6.02 -71.12
C TYR A 336 -19.82 6.77 -69.74
N SER A 337 -19.07 6.29 -68.79
CA SER A 337 -18.86 6.97 -67.53
C SER A 337 -17.62 7.85 -67.61
N GLN A 338 -17.79 9.14 -67.29
CA GLN A 338 -16.74 10.15 -67.37
C GLN A 338 -16.02 10.22 -66.03
N VAL A 339 -14.71 10.51 -66.04
CA VAL A 339 -13.97 10.72 -64.79
C VAL A 339 -14.58 11.84 -63.99
N GLY A 340 -14.87 11.59 -62.71
CA GLY A 340 -15.53 12.49 -61.79
C GLY A 340 -17.07 12.37 -61.78
N GLU A 341 -17.67 11.58 -62.69
CA GLU A 341 -19.10 11.31 -62.68
C GLU A 341 -19.47 10.43 -61.51
N VAL A 342 -20.52 10.82 -60.75
CA VAL A 342 -21.09 10.05 -59.63
C VAL A 342 -22.39 9.45 -60.10
N HIS A 343 -22.56 8.15 -59.90
CA HIS A 343 -23.78 7.45 -60.26
C HIS A 343 -24.04 6.27 -59.30
N GLU A 344 -25.26 5.86 -59.20
CA GLU A 344 -25.69 4.77 -58.34
C GLU A 344 -25.54 3.42 -59.02
N VAL A 345 -24.91 2.46 -58.35
CA VAL A 345 -24.84 1.06 -58.79
C VAL A 345 -25.16 0.12 -57.65
N SER A 346 -25.53 -1.13 -57.94
CA SER A 346 -25.67 -2.12 -56.89
C SER A 346 -24.31 -2.38 -56.19
N TRP A 347 -24.34 -2.78 -54.94
CA TRP A 347 -23.11 -3.09 -54.19
C TRP A 347 -22.27 -4.14 -54.89
N GLU A 348 -22.86 -5.19 -55.43
CA GLU A 348 -22.15 -6.22 -56.15
C GLU A 348 -21.41 -5.65 -57.38
N ARG A 349 -22.03 -4.68 -58.06
CA ARG A 349 -21.42 -3.99 -59.16
C ARG A 349 -20.35 -3.00 -58.73
N ALA A 350 -20.56 -2.28 -57.66
CA ALA A 350 -19.57 -1.36 -57.07
C ALA A 350 -18.29 -2.11 -56.74
N GLU A 351 -18.37 -3.24 -56.06
CA GLU A 351 -17.20 -4.09 -55.73
C GLU A 351 -16.43 -4.47 -57.01
N LYS A 352 -17.09 -4.94 -58.01
CA LYS A 352 -16.47 -5.30 -59.33
C LYS A 352 -15.78 -4.11 -60.00
N LEU A 353 -16.42 -2.95 -59.98
CA LEU A 353 -15.87 -1.76 -60.62
C LEU A 353 -14.68 -1.18 -59.82
N VAL A 354 -14.70 -1.29 -58.52
CA VAL A 354 -13.57 -0.93 -57.64
C VAL A 354 -12.39 -1.87 -57.86
N ASP A 355 -12.63 -3.18 -57.89
CA ASP A 355 -11.59 -4.19 -58.20
C ASP A 355 -10.93 -3.99 -59.56
N MET A 356 -11.71 -3.53 -60.54
CA MET A 356 -11.21 -3.15 -61.86
C MET A 356 -10.51 -1.78 -61.87
N GLY A 357 -10.53 -1.04 -60.78
CA GLY A 357 -9.93 0.29 -60.65
C GLY A 357 -10.63 1.34 -61.52
N LEU A 358 -11.93 1.22 -61.74
CA LEU A 358 -12.74 2.10 -62.58
C LEU A 358 -13.47 3.17 -61.77
N VAL A 359 -13.84 2.85 -60.56
CA VAL A 359 -14.60 3.76 -59.64
C VAL A 359 -14.03 3.70 -58.22
N GLU A 360 -14.38 4.70 -57.43
CA GLU A 360 -14.29 4.70 -55.96
C GLU A 360 -15.68 4.86 -55.36
N ILE A 361 -15.90 4.28 -54.17
CA ILE A 361 -17.18 4.44 -53.48
C ILE A 361 -17.18 5.83 -52.84
N GLU A 362 -18.20 6.64 -53.11
CA GLU A 362 -18.45 7.89 -52.40
C GLU A 362 -19.28 7.61 -51.14
N TRP A 363 -18.70 7.91 -49.99
CA TRP A 363 -19.31 7.72 -48.67
C TRP A 363 -20.12 8.93 -48.23
#